data_11ce06cc4f36e7f8b6bcc6de03cfeb31
#
_entry.id   11ce06cc4f36e7f8b6bcc6de03cfeb31
#
_cell.length_a   1.000
_cell.length_b   1.000
_cell.length_c   1.000
_cell.angle_alpha   90.00
_cell.angle_beta   90.00
_cell.angle_gamma   90.00
#
_symmetry.space_group_name_H-M   'P 1'
#
loop_
_entity.id
_entity.type
_entity.pdbx_description
1 polymer ?
#
loop_
_entity_poly.entity_id
_entity_poly.type
_entity_poly.pdbx_seq_one_letter_code
_entity_poly.pdbx_strand_id
1 'polypeptide(L)'
;ENLSFNPLNEPCGFTTEQYARVFGETLIAIREADPVRFVMLDGNHVASEPVPLFFNFKSTGQAFRGYTPHAVSHYRADYIHDQPKGEPSWPCGPGPEDDPNCWIWEQPETTLKKYAWVIGTGYPVMIGEFGCRNKLRHETCLKWMEHCLKLWRDNGLSWAIWNMDGPCGFLDSDRADVDYEDFHGHKLDRKMLNLLQKYMQP
;
A
#
# COMPACT_ATOMS: atom_id res chain seq x y z
N GLU A 1 -9.57 -7.29 -22.26
CA GLU A 1 -8.99 -6.01 -21.81
C GLU A 1 -8.41 -6.16 -20.41
N ASN A 2 -7.21 -5.61 -20.19
CA ASN A 2 -6.45 -5.72 -18.93
C ASN A 2 -6.90 -4.61 -17.95
N LEU A 3 -8.16 -4.59 -17.57
CA LEU A 3 -8.74 -3.65 -16.63
C LEU A 3 -9.41 -4.37 -15.48
N SER A 4 -9.08 -4.02 -14.24
CA SER A 4 -9.77 -4.46 -13.03
C SER A 4 -10.50 -3.29 -12.38
N PHE A 5 -11.51 -3.61 -11.56
CA PHE A 5 -12.19 -2.61 -10.73
C PHE A 5 -11.76 -2.75 -9.27
N ASN A 6 -11.61 -1.60 -8.59
CA ASN A 6 -11.62 -1.52 -7.13
C ASN A 6 -12.85 -0.67 -6.76
N PRO A 7 -13.93 -1.29 -6.25
CA PRO A 7 -15.21 -0.59 -6.06
C PRO A 7 -15.23 0.42 -4.92
N LEU A 8 -14.41 0.23 -3.89
CA LEU A 8 -14.36 1.10 -2.73
C LEU A 8 -12.94 1.13 -2.15
N ASN A 9 -12.37 2.33 -2.07
CA ASN A 9 -11.07 2.54 -1.46
C ASN A 9 -11.18 2.53 0.07
N GLU A 10 -10.31 1.77 0.72
CA GLU A 10 -10.06 1.81 2.17
C GLU A 10 -11.32 1.77 3.06
N PRO A 11 -12.18 0.75 2.93
CA PRO A 11 -13.36 0.62 3.78
C PRO A 11 -12.95 0.59 5.26
N CYS A 12 -13.58 1.43 6.07
CA CYS A 12 -13.28 1.56 7.49
C CYS A 12 -14.56 1.65 8.32
N GLY A 13 -14.54 1.04 9.51
CA GLY A 13 -15.67 1.09 10.43
C GLY A 13 -16.86 0.21 10.04
N PHE A 14 -16.68 -0.71 9.09
CA PHE A 14 -17.70 -1.69 8.72
C PHE A 14 -17.63 -2.93 9.61
N THR A 15 -18.82 -3.44 10.03
CA THR A 15 -18.89 -4.84 10.48
C THR A 15 -18.70 -5.79 9.29
N THR A 16 -18.38 -7.06 9.58
CA THR A 16 -18.26 -8.08 8.55
C THR A 16 -19.55 -8.22 7.71
N GLU A 17 -20.72 -8.10 8.33
CA GLU A 17 -22.01 -8.19 7.67
C GLU A 17 -22.28 -6.97 6.76
N GLN A 18 -21.92 -5.78 7.22
CA GLN A 18 -22.04 -4.56 6.41
C GLN A 18 -21.12 -4.62 5.20
N TYR A 19 -19.88 -5.06 5.40
CA TYR A 19 -18.91 -5.27 4.33
C TYR A 19 -19.44 -6.28 3.31
N ALA A 20 -19.91 -7.45 3.79
CA ALA A 20 -20.46 -8.51 2.95
C ALA A 20 -21.63 -8.03 2.09
N ARG A 21 -22.54 -7.26 2.69
CA ARG A 21 -23.70 -6.71 1.99
C ARG A 21 -23.29 -5.74 0.88
N VAL A 22 -22.50 -4.72 1.21
CA VAL A 22 -22.10 -3.65 0.27
C VAL A 22 -21.30 -4.24 -0.90
N PHE A 23 -20.28 -5.01 -0.61
CA PHE A 23 -19.44 -5.60 -1.65
C PHE A 23 -20.14 -6.73 -2.40
N GLY A 24 -21.01 -7.52 -1.73
CA GLY A 24 -21.82 -8.56 -2.36
C GLY A 24 -22.78 -7.99 -3.39
N GLU A 25 -23.55 -6.98 -3.04
CA GLU A 25 -24.46 -6.27 -3.98
C GLU A 25 -23.68 -5.64 -5.15
N THR A 26 -22.52 -5.04 -4.86
CA THR A 26 -21.66 -4.46 -5.88
C THR A 26 -21.11 -5.52 -6.84
N LEU A 27 -20.63 -6.65 -6.32
CA LEU A 27 -20.14 -7.76 -7.16
C LEU A 27 -21.26 -8.35 -8.03
N ILE A 28 -22.48 -8.50 -7.50
CA ILE A 28 -23.62 -8.97 -8.29
C ILE A 28 -23.87 -8.02 -9.46
N ALA A 29 -23.97 -6.72 -9.20
CA ALA A 29 -24.20 -5.72 -10.25
C ALA A 29 -23.08 -5.72 -11.32
N ILE A 30 -21.80 -5.85 -10.88
CA ILE A 30 -20.68 -5.97 -11.83
C ILE A 30 -20.81 -7.24 -12.67
N ARG A 31 -21.16 -8.39 -12.07
CA ARG A 31 -21.29 -9.68 -12.77
C ARG A 31 -22.44 -9.71 -13.76
N GLU A 32 -23.52 -8.99 -13.49
CA GLU A 32 -24.62 -8.80 -14.46
C GLU A 32 -24.17 -8.03 -15.70
N ALA A 33 -23.31 -7.03 -15.53
CA ALA A 33 -22.81 -6.20 -16.64
C ALA A 33 -21.58 -6.83 -17.33
N ASP A 34 -20.68 -7.45 -16.58
CA ASP A 34 -19.44 -8.07 -17.07
C ASP A 34 -19.09 -9.30 -16.21
N PRO A 35 -19.50 -10.50 -16.64
CA PRO A 35 -19.35 -11.74 -15.87
C PRO A 35 -17.91 -12.14 -15.57
N VAL A 36 -16.94 -11.64 -16.35
CA VAL A 36 -15.52 -12.02 -16.25
C VAL A 36 -14.61 -10.93 -15.71
N ARG A 37 -15.14 -9.73 -15.44
CA ARG A 37 -14.37 -8.61 -14.94
C ARG A 37 -13.62 -8.98 -13.67
N PHE A 38 -12.30 -8.76 -13.63
CA PHE A 38 -11.55 -8.92 -12.40
C PHE A 38 -11.85 -7.77 -11.43
N VAL A 39 -12.15 -8.11 -10.17
CA VAL A 39 -12.46 -7.13 -9.12
C VAL A 39 -11.49 -7.32 -7.97
N MET A 40 -10.71 -6.29 -7.70
CA MET A 40 -9.81 -6.22 -6.55
C MET A 40 -10.54 -5.52 -5.41
N LEU A 41 -10.69 -6.20 -4.28
CA LEU A 41 -11.40 -5.70 -3.11
C LEU A 41 -10.39 -5.26 -2.06
N ASP A 42 -10.52 -4.05 -1.55
CA ASP A 42 -9.75 -3.66 -0.38
C ASP A 42 -10.19 -4.47 0.84
N GLY A 43 -9.25 -4.88 1.67
CA GLY A 43 -9.56 -5.46 2.98
C GLY A 43 -10.26 -4.46 3.90
N ASN A 44 -10.81 -4.91 5.02
CA ASN A 44 -11.43 -4.02 6.00
C ASN A 44 -10.36 -3.22 6.79
N HIS A 45 -10.81 -2.27 7.61
CA HIS A 45 -9.94 -1.40 8.42
C HIS A 45 -8.81 -0.75 7.60
N VAL A 46 -9.20 0.08 6.61
CA VAL A 46 -8.30 0.73 5.65
C VAL A 46 -7.38 -0.26 4.92
N ALA A 47 -7.96 -1.39 4.50
CA ALA A 47 -7.26 -2.50 3.85
C ALA A 47 -6.08 -3.07 4.67
N SER A 48 -6.16 -3.03 6.00
CA SER A 48 -5.17 -3.66 6.90
C SER A 48 -5.57 -5.07 7.35
N GLU A 49 -6.82 -5.47 7.13
CA GLU A 49 -7.34 -6.78 7.51
C GLU A 49 -8.00 -7.51 6.34
N PRO A 50 -7.64 -8.79 6.10
CA PRO A 50 -8.25 -9.58 5.04
C PRO A 50 -9.70 -9.92 5.35
N VAL A 51 -10.53 -10.01 4.29
CA VAL A 51 -11.93 -10.40 4.41
C VAL A 51 -12.17 -11.68 3.60
N PRO A 52 -12.32 -12.85 4.25
CA PRO A 52 -12.37 -14.15 3.57
C PRO A 52 -13.67 -14.44 2.83
N LEU A 53 -14.70 -13.62 2.99
CA LEU A 53 -16.06 -13.87 2.48
C LEU A 53 -16.13 -14.10 0.97
N PHE A 54 -15.19 -13.51 0.21
CA PHE A 54 -15.23 -13.53 -1.26
C PHE A 54 -14.21 -14.48 -1.90
N PHE A 55 -13.52 -15.31 -1.14
CA PHE A 55 -12.49 -16.21 -1.69
C PHE A 55 -13.02 -17.26 -2.68
N ASN A 56 -14.30 -17.58 -2.58
CA ASN A 56 -14.97 -18.50 -3.51
C ASN A 56 -15.56 -17.80 -4.75
N PHE A 57 -15.49 -16.48 -4.81
CA PHE A 57 -15.97 -15.74 -5.98
C PHE A 57 -14.87 -15.72 -7.05
N LYS A 58 -15.25 -16.15 -8.26
CA LYS A 58 -14.31 -16.13 -9.40
C LYS A 58 -13.99 -14.69 -9.82
N SER A 59 -12.79 -14.51 -10.35
CA SER A 59 -12.31 -13.22 -10.85
C SER A 59 -12.33 -12.12 -9.78
N THR A 60 -11.97 -12.47 -8.55
CA THR A 60 -11.76 -11.52 -7.45
C THR A 60 -10.38 -11.69 -6.85
N GLY A 61 -9.91 -10.66 -6.15
CA GLY A 61 -8.69 -10.64 -5.37
C GLY A 61 -8.80 -9.64 -4.23
N GLN A 62 -7.85 -9.61 -3.33
CA GLN A 62 -7.77 -8.60 -2.26
C GLN A 62 -6.52 -7.74 -2.35
N ALA A 63 -6.71 -6.44 -2.12
CA ALA A 63 -5.64 -5.49 -1.94
C ALA A 63 -5.45 -5.14 -0.47
N PHE A 64 -4.21 -4.99 -0.03
CA PHE A 64 -3.88 -4.40 1.25
C PHE A 64 -2.91 -3.23 1.11
N ARG A 65 -2.70 -2.48 2.19
CA ARG A 65 -1.86 -1.29 2.20
C ARG A 65 -0.45 -1.62 2.67
N GLY A 66 0.53 -1.09 1.96
CA GLY A 66 1.94 -1.27 2.23
C GLY A 66 2.60 -0.06 2.90
N TYR A 67 1.87 0.63 3.80
CA TYR A 67 2.36 1.86 4.42
C TYR A 67 3.09 1.67 5.76
N THR A 68 3.19 0.44 6.25
CA THR A 68 3.88 0.19 7.53
C THR A 68 5.41 0.29 7.39
N PRO A 69 6.10 0.87 8.36
CA PRO A 69 5.55 1.61 9.52
C PRO A 69 5.04 3.00 9.13
N HIS A 70 3.92 3.41 9.69
CA HIS A 70 3.34 4.73 9.44
C HIS A 70 4.28 5.86 9.88
N ALA A 71 5.10 5.63 10.91
CA ALA A 71 6.15 6.56 11.33
C ALA A 71 7.11 6.94 10.20
N VAL A 72 7.30 6.05 9.22
CA VAL A 72 8.16 6.27 8.04
C VAL A 72 7.35 6.83 6.88
N SER A 73 6.35 6.09 6.42
CA SER A 73 5.58 6.42 5.22
C SER A 73 4.77 7.72 5.34
N HIS A 74 4.23 7.99 6.53
CA HIS A 74 3.39 9.14 6.84
C HIS A 74 4.08 10.20 7.71
N TYR A 75 5.41 10.19 7.75
CA TYR A 75 6.15 11.19 8.51
C TYR A 75 5.71 12.61 8.17
N ARG A 76 5.26 13.37 9.18
CA ARG A 76 4.69 14.72 9.06
C ARG A 76 3.51 14.82 8.08
N ALA A 77 2.70 13.78 7.99
CA ALA A 77 1.43 13.87 7.29
C ALA A 77 0.42 14.65 8.13
N ASP A 78 -0.14 15.72 7.57
CA ASP A 78 -0.98 16.67 8.31
C ASP A 78 -2.29 16.05 8.81
N TYR A 79 -2.72 14.95 8.21
CA TYR A 79 -3.94 14.20 8.55
C TYR A 79 -3.68 13.04 9.53
N ILE A 80 -2.43 12.81 9.94
CA ILE A 80 -2.06 11.80 10.95
C ILE A 80 -1.69 12.53 12.24
N HIS A 81 -2.46 12.30 13.30
CA HIS A 81 -2.23 12.93 14.61
C HIS A 81 -1.06 12.30 15.35
N ASP A 82 -0.90 10.98 15.23
CA ASP A 82 0.18 10.25 15.88
C ASP A 82 1.44 10.32 15.03
N GLN A 83 2.39 11.12 15.49
CA GLN A 83 3.65 11.34 14.78
C GLN A 83 4.85 10.96 15.66
N PRO A 84 5.92 10.41 15.07
CA PRO A 84 7.14 10.16 15.83
C PRO A 84 7.75 11.49 16.35
N LYS A 85 8.36 11.46 17.54
CA LYS A 85 8.99 12.65 18.16
C LYS A 85 10.16 13.22 17.35
N GLY A 86 10.73 12.45 16.44
CA GLY A 86 11.85 12.83 15.58
C GLY A 86 11.75 12.18 14.21
N GLU A 87 12.65 12.57 13.31
CA GLU A 87 12.70 11.97 11.97
C GLU A 87 13.17 10.52 12.07
N PRO A 88 12.37 9.54 11.59
CA PRO A 88 12.75 8.15 11.65
C PRO A 88 13.89 7.83 10.68
N SER A 89 14.73 6.86 11.04
CA SER A 89 15.69 6.22 10.15
C SER A 89 15.11 4.92 9.58
N TRP A 90 15.77 4.33 8.58
CA TRP A 90 15.48 2.97 8.14
C TRP A 90 16.77 2.14 8.07
N PRO A 91 16.79 0.89 8.60
CA PRO A 91 15.71 0.28 9.38
C PRO A 91 15.41 1.03 10.68
N CYS A 92 14.16 1.03 11.09
CA CYS A 92 13.73 1.49 12.41
C CYS A 92 13.35 0.28 13.28
N GLY A 93 13.54 0.44 14.58
CA GLY A 93 13.09 -0.54 15.56
C GLY A 93 11.56 -0.47 15.79
N PRO A 94 11.05 -1.25 16.74
CA PRO A 94 9.62 -1.29 17.08
C PRO A 94 9.09 0.00 17.76
N GLY A 95 9.91 1.04 17.81
CA GLY A 95 9.60 2.27 18.54
C GLY A 95 9.90 2.16 20.04
N PRO A 96 9.77 3.27 20.78
CA PRO A 96 9.91 3.26 22.24
C PRO A 96 8.83 2.36 22.88
N GLU A 97 9.21 1.54 23.89
CA GLU A 97 8.29 0.64 24.57
C GLU A 97 7.17 1.38 25.32
N ASP A 98 7.42 2.63 25.70
CA ASP A 98 6.49 3.51 26.40
C ASP A 98 5.71 4.45 25.43
N ASP A 99 5.85 4.29 24.12
CA ASP A 99 5.10 5.09 23.15
C ASP A 99 3.63 4.61 23.09
N PRO A 100 2.65 5.42 23.51
CA PRO A 100 1.23 5.06 23.41
C PRO A 100 0.79 4.81 21.97
N ASN A 101 1.56 5.29 20.99
CA ASN A 101 1.31 5.17 19.57
C ASN A 101 2.15 4.05 18.94
N CYS A 102 2.36 2.94 19.64
CA CYS A 102 3.18 1.83 19.16
C CYS A 102 2.77 1.29 17.78
N TRP A 103 1.49 1.47 17.39
CA TRP A 103 0.96 1.05 16.10
C TRP A 103 1.64 1.73 14.90
N ILE A 104 2.12 2.98 15.03
CA ILE A 104 2.81 3.67 13.94
C ILE A 104 4.15 3.04 13.58
N TRP A 105 4.69 2.17 14.45
CA TRP A 105 5.94 1.44 14.29
C TRP A 105 5.77 0.00 13.81
N GLU A 106 4.53 -0.42 13.49
CA GLU A 106 4.27 -1.78 12.96
C GLU A 106 5.12 -2.03 11.71
N GLN A 107 5.86 -3.13 11.71
CA GLN A 107 6.79 -3.45 10.63
C GLN A 107 6.07 -4.05 9.41
N PRO A 108 6.59 -3.91 8.17
CA PRO A 108 5.99 -4.47 6.96
C PRO A 108 5.73 -5.98 7.04
N GLU A 109 6.61 -6.72 7.70
CA GLU A 109 6.47 -8.16 7.93
C GLU A 109 5.27 -8.51 8.80
N THR A 110 4.90 -7.65 9.73
CA THR A 110 3.72 -7.87 10.59
C THR A 110 2.44 -7.74 9.78
N THR A 111 2.34 -6.72 8.93
CA THR A 111 1.22 -6.57 7.99
C THR A 111 1.14 -7.76 7.04
N LEU A 112 2.26 -8.17 6.47
CA LEU A 112 2.31 -9.34 5.58
C LEU A 112 1.82 -10.61 6.27
N LYS A 113 2.18 -10.84 7.54
CA LYS A 113 1.71 -11.99 8.33
C LYS A 113 0.18 -12.05 8.46
N LYS A 114 -0.50 -10.91 8.54
CA LYS A 114 -1.98 -10.87 8.58
C LYS A 114 -2.60 -11.47 7.31
N TYR A 115 -1.93 -11.30 6.18
CA TYR A 115 -2.37 -11.82 4.88
C TYR A 115 -1.76 -13.18 4.50
N ALA A 116 -0.80 -13.70 5.27
CA ALA A 116 -0.06 -14.91 4.90
C ALA A 116 -0.96 -16.14 4.67
N TRP A 117 -2.02 -16.30 5.48
CA TRP A 117 -2.97 -17.39 5.32
C TRP A 117 -3.81 -17.24 4.04
N VAL A 118 -4.17 -16.01 3.64
CA VAL A 118 -4.87 -15.73 2.37
C VAL A 118 -3.96 -16.09 1.21
N ILE A 119 -2.73 -15.58 1.23
CA ILE A 119 -1.70 -15.85 0.21
C ILE A 119 -1.50 -17.37 0.06
N GLY A 120 -1.44 -18.09 1.18
CA GLY A 120 -1.30 -19.55 1.21
C GLY A 120 -2.45 -20.33 0.55
N THR A 121 -3.61 -19.73 0.36
CA THR A 121 -4.73 -20.36 -0.38
C THR A 121 -4.59 -20.25 -1.90
N GLY A 122 -3.66 -19.43 -2.40
CA GLY A 122 -3.56 -19.09 -3.82
C GLY A 122 -4.57 -18.05 -4.28
N TYR A 123 -5.35 -17.46 -3.36
CA TYR A 123 -6.25 -16.35 -3.70
C TYR A 123 -5.43 -15.11 -4.10
N PRO A 124 -5.79 -14.40 -5.18
CA PRO A 124 -5.03 -13.25 -5.63
C PRO A 124 -4.94 -12.14 -4.57
N VAL A 125 -3.72 -11.75 -4.22
CA VAL A 125 -3.46 -10.67 -3.26
C VAL A 125 -2.43 -9.71 -3.85
N MET A 126 -2.62 -8.40 -3.64
CA MET A 126 -1.64 -7.38 -4.03
C MET A 126 -1.48 -6.30 -2.97
N ILE A 127 -0.40 -5.57 -3.06
CA ILE A 127 -0.22 -4.29 -2.37
C ILE A 127 -0.91 -3.22 -3.22
N GLY A 128 -2.11 -2.82 -2.82
CA GLY A 128 -2.92 -1.85 -3.59
C GLY A 128 -2.35 -0.44 -3.58
N GLU A 129 -1.71 -0.08 -2.47
CA GLU A 129 -1.01 1.19 -2.34
C GLU A 129 0.19 1.09 -1.41
N PHE A 130 1.27 1.78 -1.75
CA PHE A 130 2.37 2.11 -0.86
C PHE A 130 3.07 3.38 -1.35
N GLY A 131 3.75 4.06 -0.47
CA GLY A 131 4.50 5.27 -0.80
C GLY A 131 4.98 5.95 0.46
N CYS A 132 5.83 6.94 0.29
CA CYS A 132 6.42 7.69 1.41
C CYS A 132 6.37 9.18 1.14
N ARG A 133 5.77 9.93 2.07
CA ARG A 133 5.64 11.38 1.92
C ARG A 133 6.98 12.08 1.79
N ASN A 134 6.96 13.18 1.05
CA ASN A 134 8.13 14.03 0.74
C ASN A 134 8.76 14.76 1.96
N LYS A 135 8.21 14.56 3.17
CA LYS A 135 8.73 15.14 4.41
C LYS A 135 9.84 14.33 5.06
N LEU A 136 9.95 13.06 4.69
CA LEU A 136 11.02 12.18 5.12
C LEU A 136 12.24 12.34 4.19
N ARG A 137 13.47 12.22 4.72
CA ARG A 137 14.68 12.25 3.89
C ARG A 137 14.65 11.19 2.80
N HIS A 138 15.09 11.57 1.61
CA HIS A 138 15.06 10.73 0.42
C HIS A 138 15.78 9.39 0.60
N GLU A 139 16.97 9.41 1.20
CA GLU A 139 17.74 8.19 1.48
C GLU A 139 16.96 7.20 2.37
N THR A 140 16.30 7.70 3.41
CA THR A 140 15.47 6.87 4.30
C THR A 140 14.27 6.31 3.57
N CYS A 141 13.60 7.15 2.77
CA CYS A 141 12.48 6.75 1.91
C CYS A 141 12.88 5.60 0.96
N LEU A 142 13.97 5.76 0.22
CA LEU A 142 14.43 4.74 -0.73
C LEU A 142 14.82 3.42 -0.06
N LYS A 143 15.50 3.48 1.09
CA LYS A 143 15.85 2.27 1.86
C LYS A 143 14.62 1.52 2.33
N TRP A 144 13.61 2.24 2.84
CA TRP A 144 12.34 1.64 3.25
C TRP A 144 11.58 1.05 2.06
N MET A 145 11.46 1.79 0.97
CA MET A 145 10.80 1.29 -0.25
C MET A 145 11.50 0.03 -0.79
N GLU A 146 12.83 0.01 -0.83
CA GLU A 146 13.58 -1.16 -1.30
C GLU A 146 13.34 -2.38 -0.43
N HIS A 147 13.30 -2.22 0.89
CA HIS A 147 12.96 -3.29 1.81
C HIS A 147 11.54 -3.84 1.54
N CYS A 148 10.54 -2.97 1.43
CA CYS A 148 9.16 -3.35 1.13
C CYS A 148 9.04 -4.07 -0.21
N LEU A 149 9.59 -3.50 -1.26
CA LEU A 149 9.56 -4.07 -2.61
C LEU A 149 10.22 -5.46 -2.68
N LYS A 150 11.36 -5.61 -1.97
CA LYS A 150 12.03 -6.92 -1.85
C LYS A 150 11.15 -7.91 -1.10
N LEU A 151 10.59 -7.51 0.03
CA LEU A 151 9.70 -8.36 0.83
C LEU A 151 8.50 -8.86 0.00
N TRP A 152 7.86 -7.98 -0.76
CA TRP A 152 6.71 -8.35 -1.58
C TRP A 152 7.08 -9.24 -2.75
N ARG A 153 8.17 -8.92 -3.47
CA ARG A 153 8.68 -9.79 -4.54
C ARG A 153 9.00 -11.20 -4.03
N ASP A 154 9.67 -11.31 -2.89
CA ASP A 154 10.07 -12.59 -2.31
C ASP A 154 8.85 -13.43 -1.85
N ASN A 155 7.67 -12.79 -1.71
CA ASN A 155 6.39 -13.43 -1.43
C ASN A 155 5.44 -13.51 -2.64
N GLY A 156 5.92 -13.20 -3.83
CA GLY A 156 5.13 -13.30 -5.08
C GLY A 156 3.99 -12.28 -5.19
N LEU A 157 4.08 -11.15 -4.50
CA LEU A 157 3.05 -10.12 -4.48
C LEU A 157 3.34 -9.02 -5.50
N SER A 158 2.32 -8.66 -6.26
CA SER A 158 2.31 -7.43 -7.07
C SER A 158 2.03 -6.20 -6.19
N TRP A 159 2.34 -5.03 -6.73
CA TRP A 159 2.21 -3.78 -5.98
C TRP A 159 1.84 -2.60 -6.90
N ALA A 160 1.26 -1.56 -6.30
CA ALA A 160 1.02 -0.27 -6.94
C ALA A 160 1.53 0.85 -6.04
N ILE A 161 2.26 1.81 -6.63
CA ILE A 161 2.73 2.98 -5.88
C ILE A 161 1.61 4.02 -5.73
N TRP A 162 1.52 4.60 -4.58
CA TRP A 162 0.80 5.83 -4.31
C TRP A 162 1.81 6.95 -4.07
N ASN A 163 1.97 7.84 -5.01
CA ASN A 163 1.36 7.96 -6.33
C ASN A 163 2.43 8.12 -7.41
N MET A 164 2.06 8.30 -8.66
CA MET A 164 3.03 8.62 -9.71
C MET A 164 3.49 10.07 -9.60
N ASP A 165 2.54 10.99 -9.47
CA ASP A 165 2.70 12.42 -9.38
C ASP A 165 2.20 12.93 -8.02
N GLY A 166 3.01 13.73 -7.31
CA GLY A 166 2.69 14.31 -6.03
C GLY A 166 3.55 13.81 -4.86
N PRO A 167 3.17 14.09 -3.60
CA PRO A 167 4.06 14.03 -2.43
C PRO A 167 4.71 12.67 -2.14
N CYS A 168 4.14 11.59 -2.60
CA CYS A 168 4.71 10.24 -2.42
C CYS A 168 5.30 9.67 -3.71
N GLY A 169 5.17 10.41 -4.82
CA GLY A 169 5.52 9.97 -6.16
C GLY A 169 6.96 10.21 -6.57
N PHE A 170 7.26 9.74 -7.78
CA PHE A 170 8.55 9.99 -8.43
C PHE A 170 8.50 11.17 -9.41
N LEU A 171 7.31 11.73 -9.68
CA LEU A 171 7.14 13.00 -10.41
C LEU A 171 6.60 14.07 -9.45
N ASP A 172 7.13 15.26 -9.56
CA ASP A 172 6.67 16.49 -8.89
C ASP A 172 6.44 16.34 -7.38
N SER A 173 7.21 15.48 -6.73
CA SER A 173 7.02 15.20 -5.31
C SER A 173 7.40 16.35 -4.39
N ASP A 174 8.14 17.35 -4.88
CA ASP A 174 8.67 18.47 -4.10
C ASP A 174 9.43 18.06 -2.83
N ARG A 175 10.11 16.91 -2.87
CA ARG A 175 11.00 16.48 -1.81
C ARG A 175 12.26 17.38 -1.81
N ALA A 176 12.61 17.91 -0.66
CA ALA A 176 13.62 18.97 -0.55
C ALA A 176 15.06 18.51 -0.85
N ASP A 177 15.34 17.22 -0.69
CA ASP A 177 16.69 16.62 -0.80
C ASP A 177 16.83 15.70 -2.04
N VAL A 178 16.04 15.96 -3.09
CA VAL A 178 16.14 15.28 -4.39
C VAL A 178 16.73 16.22 -5.43
N ASP A 179 17.72 15.69 -6.15
CA ASP A 179 18.25 16.32 -7.37
C ASP A 179 17.39 15.85 -8.56
N TYR A 180 16.44 16.68 -8.96
CA TYR A 180 15.46 16.35 -9.99
C TYR A 180 16.00 16.53 -11.40
N GLU A 181 15.60 15.64 -12.28
CA GLU A 181 15.77 15.76 -13.72
C GLU A 181 14.52 16.39 -14.36
N ASP A 182 14.71 17.16 -15.45
CA ASP A 182 13.57 17.54 -16.29
C ASP A 182 13.05 16.33 -17.06
N PHE A 183 11.77 16.08 -16.98
CA PHE A 183 11.07 15.05 -17.75
C PHE A 183 9.79 15.62 -18.34
N HIS A 184 9.88 16.14 -19.54
CA HIS A 184 8.77 16.79 -20.25
C HIS A 184 8.08 17.92 -19.44
N GLY A 185 8.86 18.69 -18.71
CA GLY A 185 8.38 19.78 -17.88
C GLY A 185 8.01 19.39 -16.45
N HIS A 186 8.16 18.12 -16.07
CA HIS A 186 7.99 17.59 -14.72
C HIS A 186 9.32 17.37 -14.01
N LYS A 187 9.32 17.46 -12.70
CA LYS A 187 10.47 17.17 -11.84
C LYS A 187 10.55 15.67 -11.57
N LEU A 188 11.46 14.95 -12.23
CA LEU A 188 11.61 13.51 -12.07
C LEU A 188 12.63 13.15 -11.01
N ASP A 189 12.21 12.35 -10.01
CA ASP A 189 13.09 11.62 -9.10
C ASP A 189 13.61 10.34 -9.79
N ARG A 190 14.75 10.45 -10.45
CA ARG A 190 15.36 9.33 -11.18
C ARG A 190 15.74 8.17 -10.28
N LYS A 191 16.16 8.42 -9.05
CA LYS A 191 16.57 7.36 -8.12
C LYS A 191 15.38 6.52 -7.69
N MET A 192 14.26 7.17 -7.37
CA MET A 192 13.02 6.46 -7.03
C MET A 192 12.49 5.67 -8.23
N LEU A 193 12.44 6.27 -9.43
CA LEU A 193 12.01 5.56 -10.63
C LEU A 193 12.87 4.31 -10.92
N ASN A 194 14.19 4.44 -10.83
CA ASN A 194 15.09 3.31 -11.05
C ASN A 194 14.88 2.20 -10.01
N LEU A 195 14.64 2.58 -8.75
CA LEU A 195 14.30 1.60 -7.71
C LEU A 195 13.01 0.84 -8.03
N LEU A 196 11.95 1.55 -8.42
CA LEU A 196 10.69 0.93 -8.80
C LEU A 196 10.87 -0.02 -10.00
N GLN A 197 11.57 0.42 -11.05
CA GLN A 197 11.84 -0.38 -12.24
C GLN A 197 12.62 -1.66 -11.93
N LYS A 198 13.56 -1.61 -10.99
CA LYS A 198 14.31 -2.79 -10.52
C LYS A 198 13.39 -3.90 -9.99
N TYR A 199 12.24 -3.55 -9.45
CA TYR A 199 11.28 -4.48 -8.84
C TYR A 199 9.99 -4.68 -9.65
N MET A 200 9.86 -4.04 -10.82
CA MET A 200 8.75 -4.26 -11.76
C MET A 200 8.90 -5.54 -12.60
N GLN A 201 10.11 -6.07 -12.68
CA GLN A 201 10.35 -7.29 -13.46
C GLN A 201 10.10 -8.53 -12.59
N PRO A 202 9.48 -9.57 -13.16
CA PRO A 202 9.24 -10.83 -12.47
C PRO A 202 10.52 -11.56 -12.10
#